data_45c72055957d92dffd433553cb1f1337
#
_entry.id   45c72055957d92dffd433553cb1f1337
#
_cell.length_a   1.000
_cell.length_b   1.000
_cell.length_c   1.000
_cell.angle_alpha   90.00
_cell.angle_beta   90.00
_cell.angle_gamma   90.00
#
_symmetry.space_group_name_H-M   'P 1'
#
loop_
_entity.id
_entity.type
_entity.pdbx_description
1 polymer ?
#
loop_
_entity_poly.entity_id
_entity_poly.type
_entity_poly.pdbx_seq_one_letter_code
_entity_poly.pdbx_strand_id
1 'polypeptide(L)'
;TRTINYEVPAGHAAIAPVTQTVEYTRDVNGVAGYQDPVTGEITWNPWHVKSGNAEFASAAVEQIKGYDSYVDGTKATEVPAAQVTEKDGVPQNGANVTVSYQKQGDTPVPYKPGQEGVDDDMNQYVTRTIVVHEPGKDPVSHDQTVHFTREDANGNAGYTDPVTGETTWNAWHVAGELNQANGTWAEFNAPTVKGYTASQAKVAAEEVTAETKNATIDITYAPVAPTGQNVTTKVGETPDADQGIANKGDLPDGTKYSWKTTPDVSTEGEKPATVIVTYPGGSTVEVPVTVTV
;
A
#
# COMPACT_ATOMS: atom_id res chain seq x y z
N THR A 1 -54.34 -19.93 -9.43
CA THR A 1 -53.11 -19.08 -9.58
C THR A 1 -52.19 -19.26 -8.40
N ARG A 2 -50.89 -19.07 -8.64
CA ARG A 2 -49.81 -18.88 -7.62
C ARG A 2 -49.03 -17.67 -8.01
N THR A 3 -48.67 -16.79 -7.03
CA THR A 3 -47.85 -15.59 -7.27
C THR A 3 -46.50 -15.77 -6.60
N ILE A 4 -45.41 -15.47 -7.34
CA ILE A 4 -44.05 -15.37 -6.85
C ILE A 4 -43.76 -13.88 -6.63
N ASN A 5 -43.52 -13.49 -5.39
CA ASN A 5 -43.21 -12.12 -4.99
C ASN A 5 -41.68 -11.98 -4.71
N TYR A 6 -41.13 -10.80 -5.00
CA TYR A 6 -39.72 -10.51 -4.82
C TYR A 6 -39.52 -9.39 -3.80
N GLU A 7 -38.80 -9.69 -2.72
CA GLU A 7 -38.33 -8.73 -1.72
C GLU A 7 -36.89 -8.35 -2.04
N VAL A 8 -36.72 -7.28 -2.84
CA VAL A 8 -35.39 -6.86 -3.30
C VAL A 8 -34.62 -6.08 -2.24
N PRO A 9 -33.26 -6.08 -2.27
CA PRO A 9 -32.44 -5.27 -1.38
C PRO A 9 -32.72 -3.78 -1.52
N ALA A 10 -32.49 -3.02 -0.44
CA ALA A 10 -32.61 -1.56 -0.45
C ALA A 10 -31.77 -0.95 -1.58
N GLY A 11 -32.37 -0.04 -2.34
CA GLY A 11 -31.71 0.64 -3.48
C GLY A 11 -31.67 -0.16 -4.79
N HIS A 12 -32.09 -1.42 -4.78
CA HIS A 12 -32.25 -2.20 -6.02
C HIS A 12 -33.61 -1.89 -6.68
N ALA A 13 -33.65 -1.94 -8.01
CA ALA A 13 -34.90 -1.80 -8.74
C ALA A 13 -35.89 -2.93 -8.38
N ALA A 14 -37.17 -2.61 -8.26
CA ALA A 14 -38.20 -3.59 -7.97
C ALA A 14 -38.26 -4.65 -9.08
N ILE A 15 -38.41 -5.92 -8.69
CA ILE A 15 -38.69 -7.03 -9.59
C ILE A 15 -40.19 -7.26 -9.53
N ALA A 16 -40.87 -7.28 -10.71
CA ALA A 16 -42.31 -7.48 -10.80
C ALA A 16 -42.69 -8.89 -10.34
N PRO A 17 -43.82 -9.04 -9.60
CA PRO A 17 -44.32 -10.36 -9.25
C PRO A 17 -44.68 -11.18 -10.49
N VAL A 18 -44.43 -12.50 -10.41
CA VAL A 18 -44.78 -13.46 -11.48
C VAL A 18 -45.99 -14.26 -11.04
N THR A 19 -47.06 -14.16 -11.80
CA THR A 19 -48.30 -14.97 -11.59
C THR A 19 -48.26 -16.18 -12.51
N GLN A 20 -48.35 -17.35 -11.93
CA GLN A 20 -48.54 -18.61 -12.64
C GLN A 20 -50.00 -19.01 -12.59
N THR A 21 -50.56 -19.43 -13.72
CA THR A 21 -51.99 -19.80 -13.86
C THR A 21 -52.12 -21.19 -14.46
N VAL A 22 -52.96 -22.01 -13.84
CA VAL A 22 -53.44 -23.27 -14.41
C VAL A 22 -54.94 -23.12 -14.63
N GLU A 23 -55.37 -23.28 -15.89
CA GLU A 23 -56.79 -23.17 -16.21
C GLU A 23 -57.49 -24.54 -16.07
N TYR A 24 -58.63 -24.51 -15.40
CA TYR A 24 -59.55 -25.62 -15.26
C TYR A 24 -60.86 -25.36 -15.95
N THR A 25 -61.45 -26.39 -16.50
CA THR A 25 -62.76 -26.35 -17.18
C THR A 25 -63.60 -27.53 -16.73
N ARG A 26 -64.90 -27.38 -16.85
CA ARG A 26 -65.88 -28.47 -16.75
C ARG A 26 -66.34 -28.94 -18.13
N ASP A 27 -65.85 -28.29 -19.20
CA ASP A 27 -66.25 -28.60 -20.57
C ASP A 27 -65.75 -29.98 -21.00
N VAL A 28 -66.68 -30.84 -21.34
CA VAL A 28 -66.43 -32.13 -21.97
C VAL A 28 -67.24 -32.12 -23.29
N ASN A 29 -66.54 -31.98 -24.43
CA ASN A 29 -67.09 -31.93 -25.76
C ASN A 29 -68.21 -30.83 -25.96
N GLY A 30 -67.98 -29.64 -25.36
CA GLY A 30 -68.90 -28.53 -25.44
C GLY A 30 -70.04 -28.54 -24.41
N VAL A 31 -70.01 -29.49 -23.46
CA VAL A 31 -71.03 -29.63 -22.41
C VAL A 31 -70.37 -29.52 -21.03
N ALA A 32 -70.83 -28.57 -20.20
CA ALA A 32 -70.29 -28.35 -18.83
C ALA A 32 -71.05 -29.12 -17.75
N GLY A 33 -72.29 -29.59 -18.04
CA GLY A 33 -73.12 -30.34 -17.11
C GLY A 33 -74.44 -30.66 -17.68
N TYR A 34 -75.27 -31.33 -16.93
CA TYR A 34 -76.58 -31.79 -17.35
C TYR A 34 -77.65 -31.32 -16.35
N GLN A 35 -78.79 -30.79 -16.87
CA GLN A 35 -79.93 -30.37 -16.04
C GLN A 35 -81.01 -31.44 -16.03
N ASP A 36 -81.47 -31.80 -14.85
CA ASP A 36 -82.61 -32.68 -14.66
C ASP A 36 -83.90 -31.92 -15.15
N PRO A 37 -84.66 -32.47 -16.13
CA PRO A 37 -85.80 -31.76 -16.65
C PRO A 37 -86.99 -31.71 -15.68
N VAL A 38 -87.00 -32.51 -14.62
CA VAL A 38 -88.07 -32.55 -13.61
C VAL A 38 -87.80 -31.63 -12.44
N THR A 39 -86.60 -31.71 -11.90
CA THR A 39 -86.26 -30.95 -10.72
C THR A 39 -85.60 -29.61 -11.06
N GLY A 40 -84.99 -29.44 -12.24
CA GLY A 40 -84.23 -28.28 -12.65
C GLY A 40 -82.84 -28.23 -12.08
N GLU A 41 -82.42 -29.23 -11.26
CA GLU A 41 -81.10 -29.31 -10.71
C GLU A 41 -80.06 -29.57 -11.80
N ILE A 42 -78.84 -28.94 -11.65
CA ILE A 42 -77.74 -29.14 -12.57
C ILE A 42 -76.66 -30.02 -11.91
N THR A 43 -76.38 -31.15 -12.59
CA THR A 43 -75.17 -31.97 -12.26
C THR A 43 -74.02 -31.51 -13.12
N TRP A 44 -73.05 -30.88 -12.52
CA TRP A 44 -71.85 -30.36 -13.19
C TRP A 44 -70.87 -31.48 -13.47
N ASN A 45 -70.13 -31.42 -14.63
CA ASN A 45 -68.96 -32.24 -14.85
C ASN A 45 -67.83 -31.88 -13.82
N PRO A 46 -67.03 -32.87 -13.46
CA PRO A 46 -65.87 -32.61 -12.65
C PRO A 46 -64.92 -31.57 -13.28
N TRP A 47 -64.24 -30.78 -12.45
CA TRP A 47 -63.18 -29.92 -12.92
C TRP A 47 -62.03 -30.76 -13.47
N HIS A 48 -61.45 -30.36 -14.59
CA HIS A 48 -60.22 -30.93 -15.13
C HIS A 48 -59.37 -29.82 -15.76
N VAL A 49 -58.09 -30.07 -15.89
CA VAL A 49 -57.14 -29.10 -16.49
C VAL A 49 -57.53 -28.91 -17.96
N LYS A 50 -57.67 -27.65 -18.40
CA LYS A 50 -58.03 -27.31 -19.77
C LYS A 50 -56.94 -27.69 -20.75
N SER A 51 -55.63 -27.52 -20.34
CA SER A 51 -54.47 -27.92 -21.13
C SER A 51 -53.25 -28.05 -20.22
N GLY A 52 -52.32 -28.96 -20.54
CA GLY A 52 -51.11 -29.19 -19.77
C GLY A 52 -51.31 -30.03 -18.50
N ASN A 53 -50.58 -29.72 -17.45
CA ASN A 53 -50.61 -30.46 -16.18
C ASN A 53 -51.25 -29.62 -15.06
N ALA A 54 -51.78 -30.30 -14.05
CA ALA A 54 -52.34 -29.69 -12.84
C ALA A 54 -51.19 -29.22 -11.89
N GLU A 55 -50.27 -28.41 -12.43
CA GLU A 55 -49.04 -28.06 -11.75
C GLU A 55 -48.64 -26.62 -12.08
N PHE A 56 -48.24 -25.86 -11.07
CA PHE A 56 -47.47 -24.66 -11.24
C PHE A 56 -46.00 -25.04 -11.53
N ALA A 57 -45.50 -24.71 -12.73
CA ALA A 57 -44.16 -25.10 -13.17
C ALA A 57 -43.06 -24.48 -12.26
N SER A 58 -41.91 -25.10 -12.20
CA SER A 58 -40.75 -24.46 -11.59
C SER A 58 -40.38 -23.18 -12.34
N ALA A 59 -39.76 -22.23 -11.63
CA ALA A 59 -39.34 -20.94 -12.19
C ALA A 59 -37.97 -20.54 -11.65
N ALA A 60 -37.08 -20.19 -12.56
CA ALA A 60 -35.79 -19.64 -12.17
C ALA A 60 -35.94 -18.32 -11.36
N VAL A 61 -35.18 -18.18 -10.32
CA VAL A 61 -35.13 -16.94 -9.52
C VAL A 61 -34.21 -15.95 -10.23
N GLU A 62 -34.66 -14.72 -10.38
CA GLU A 62 -33.80 -13.64 -10.88
C GLU A 62 -32.63 -13.40 -9.93
N GLN A 63 -31.40 -13.44 -10.46
CA GLN A 63 -30.18 -13.31 -9.65
C GLN A 63 -29.75 -11.85 -9.52
N ILE A 64 -29.39 -11.43 -8.30
CA ILE A 64 -28.85 -10.10 -8.01
C ILE A 64 -27.38 -10.23 -7.67
N LYS A 65 -26.50 -9.50 -8.39
CA LYS A 65 -25.05 -9.54 -8.17
C LYS A 65 -24.71 -9.22 -6.72
N GLY A 66 -23.90 -10.08 -6.10
CA GLY A 66 -23.44 -9.93 -4.71
C GLY A 66 -24.44 -10.38 -3.66
N TYR A 67 -25.55 -11.01 -4.07
CA TYR A 67 -26.58 -11.55 -3.16
C TYR A 67 -26.86 -13.01 -3.43
N ASP A 68 -27.16 -13.74 -2.37
CA ASP A 68 -27.75 -15.07 -2.44
C ASP A 68 -29.27 -14.94 -2.40
N SER A 69 -29.97 -15.73 -3.24
CA SER A 69 -31.43 -15.79 -3.27
C SER A 69 -31.98 -16.87 -2.33
N TYR A 70 -33.13 -16.59 -1.77
CA TYR A 70 -33.87 -17.47 -0.87
C TYR A 70 -35.33 -17.56 -1.31
N VAL A 71 -35.85 -18.79 -1.39
CA VAL A 71 -37.27 -19.09 -1.69
C VAL A 71 -37.93 -19.54 -0.39
N ASP A 72 -38.89 -18.80 0.11
CA ASP A 72 -39.59 -19.04 1.38
C ASP A 72 -38.58 -19.32 2.53
N GLY A 73 -37.49 -18.53 2.59
CA GLY A 73 -36.44 -18.64 3.61
C GLY A 73 -35.39 -19.71 3.37
N THR A 74 -35.47 -20.52 2.30
CA THR A 74 -34.47 -21.52 1.96
C THR A 74 -33.61 -21.04 0.79
N LYS A 75 -32.28 -21.13 0.91
CA LYS A 75 -31.36 -20.74 -0.18
C LYS A 75 -31.61 -21.59 -1.41
N ALA A 76 -32.02 -20.94 -2.51
CA ALA A 76 -32.35 -21.58 -3.77
C ALA A 76 -32.24 -20.60 -4.94
N THR A 77 -31.97 -21.12 -6.13
CA THR A 77 -31.94 -20.37 -7.41
C THR A 77 -33.16 -20.65 -8.29
N GLU A 78 -34.09 -21.46 -7.79
CA GLU A 78 -35.29 -21.88 -8.50
C GLU A 78 -36.45 -21.99 -7.50
N VAL A 79 -37.64 -21.49 -7.91
CA VAL A 79 -38.91 -21.77 -7.23
C VAL A 79 -39.37 -23.15 -7.69
N PRO A 80 -39.59 -24.10 -6.76
CA PRO A 80 -39.97 -25.45 -7.15
C PRO A 80 -41.37 -25.50 -7.77
N ALA A 81 -41.57 -26.49 -8.63
CA ALA A 81 -42.89 -26.83 -9.11
C ALA A 81 -43.82 -27.22 -7.94
N ALA A 82 -45.12 -26.98 -8.07
CA ALA A 82 -46.09 -27.37 -7.06
C ALA A 82 -47.41 -27.83 -7.71
N GLN A 83 -47.94 -28.93 -7.21
CA GLN A 83 -49.23 -29.43 -7.67
C GLN A 83 -50.37 -28.51 -7.25
N VAL A 84 -51.37 -28.33 -8.14
CA VAL A 84 -52.62 -27.69 -7.77
C VAL A 84 -53.40 -28.61 -6.84
N THR A 85 -53.72 -28.11 -5.67
CA THR A 85 -54.55 -28.83 -4.69
C THR A 85 -56.04 -28.66 -4.99
N GLU A 86 -56.83 -29.64 -4.58
CA GLU A 86 -58.28 -29.55 -4.68
C GLU A 86 -58.94 -29.67 -3.32
N LYS A 87 -60.04 -28.95 -3.12
CA LYS A 87 -60.90 -29.08 -1.97
C LYS A 87 -62.32 -29.33 -2.45
N ASP A 88 -62.89 -30.43 -2.00
CA ASP A 88 -64.25 -30.85 -2.41
C ASP A 88 -64.44 -30.90 -3.95
N GLY A 89 -63.36 -31.36 -4.66
CA GLY A 89 -63.32 -31.41 -6.11
C GLY A 89 -63.17 -30.05 -6.82
N VAL A 90 -62.86 -28.97 -6.10
CA VAL A 90 -62.65 -27.63 -6.63
C VAL A 90 -61.17 -27.27 -6.56
N PRO A 91 -60.55 -26.95 -7.72
CA PRO A 91 -59.12 -26.51 -7.73
C PRO A 91 -58.90 -25.27 -6.86
N GLN A 92 -57.86 -25.27 -6.09
CA GLN A 92 -57.50 -24.18 -5.17
C GLN A 92 -56.28 -23.39 -5.71
N ASN A 93 -56.22 -22.11 -5.35
CA ASN A 93 -55.02 -21.32 -5.58
C ASN A 93 -53.85 -21.89 -4.78
N GLY A 94 -52.68 -21.89 -5.37
CA GLY A 94 -51.43 -22.23 -4.69
C GLY A 94 -51.04 -21.14 -3.66
N ALA A 95 -50.30 -21.55 -2.65
CA ALA A 95 -49.67 -20.59 -1.76
C ALA A 95 -48.73 -19.64 -2.55
N ASN A 96 -48.76 -18.36 -2.22
CA ASN A 96 -47.78 -17.41 -2.76
C ASN A 96 -46.39 -17.76 -2.26
N VAL A 97 -45.42 -17.53 -3.12
CA VAL A 97 -44.01 -17.77 -2.85
C VAL A 97 -43.32 -16.42 -2.66
N THR A 98 -42.43 -16.33 -1.66
CA THR A 98 -41.62 -15.14 -1.44
C THR A 98 -40.15 -15.44 -1.75
N VAL A 99 -39.59 -14.67 -2.67
CA VAL A 99 -38.16 -14.66 -2.97
C VAL A 99 -37.54 -13.47 -2.26
N SER A 100 -36.52 -13.73 -1.42
CA SER A 100 -35.74 -12.70 -0.72
C SER A 100 -34.26 -12.85 -1.02
N TYR A 101 -33.45 -11.84 -0.67
CA TYR A 101 -32.04 -11.77 -1.00
C TYR A 101 -31.21 -11.38 0.22
N GLN A 102 -30.07 -12.05 0.43
CA GLN A 102 -29.10 -11.71 1.48
C GLN A 102 -27.75 -11.39 0.84
N LYS A 103 -27.12 -10.28 1.27
CA LYS A 103 -25.81 -9.89 0.78
C LYS A 103 -24.78 -10.98 1.11
N GLN A 104 -23.96 -11.34 0.15
CA GLN A 104 -22.80 -12.21 0.33
C GLN A 104 -21.73 -11.51 1.18
N GLY A 105 -20.91 -12.27 1.89
CA GLY A 105 -19.74 -11.75 2.60
C GLY A 105 -18.70 -11.18 1.62
N ASP A 106 -17.92 -10.21 2.11
CA ASP A 106 -16.83 -9.65 1.34
C ASP A 106 -15.81 -10.73 0.94
N THR A 107 -15.29 -10.65 -0.28
CA THR A 107 -14.35 -11.62 -0.82
C THR A 107 -12.92 -11.26 -0.41
N PRO A 108 -12.17 -12.15 0.29
CA PRO A 108 -10.77 -11.91 0.61
C PRO A 108 -9.92 -11.70 -0.64
N VAL A 109 -9.01 -10.72 -0.58
CA VAL A 109 -7.97 -10.48 -1.59
C VAL A 109 -6.67 -11.06 -1.07
N PRO A 110 -6.20 -12.21 -1.57
CA PRO A 110 -4.97 -12.84 -1.09
C PRO A 110 -3.77 -11.89 -1.25
N TYR A 111 -2.94 -11.82 -0.21
CA TYR A 111 -1.68 -11.08 -0.28
C TYR A 111 -0.75 -11.74 -1.31
N LYS A 112 -0.05 -10.91 -2.06
CA LYS A 112 1.01 -11.35 -2.98
C LYS A 112 2.31 -10.62 -2.62
N PRO A 113 3.40 -11.37 -2.39
CA PRO A 113 4.71 -10.77 -2.23
C PRO A 113 5.04 -9.91 -3.45
N GLY A 114 5.45 -8.66 -3.21
CA GLY A 114 5.88 -7.74 -4.24
C GLY A 114 7.27 -8.06 -4.77
N GLN A 115 7.69 -7.33 -5.78
CA GLN A 115 9.09 -7.29 -6.21
C GLN A 115 9.83 -6.29 -5.31
N GLU A 116 11.00 -6.69 -4.78
CA GLU A 116 11.81 -5.85 -3.92
C GLU A 116 12.09 -4.47 -4.56
N GLY A 117 11.83 -3.42 -3.80
CA GLY A 117 11.99 -2.03 -4.23
C GLY A 117 10.92 -1.50 -5.20
N VAL A 118 9.87 -2.28 -5.51
CA VAL A 118 8.76 -1.85 -6.38
C VAL A 118 7.47 -1.78 -5.56
N ASP A 119 6.93 -0.56 -5.45
CA ASP A 119 5.68 -0.29 -4.75
C ASP A 119 4.48 -0.78 -5.54
N ASP A 120 3.49 -1.35 -4.84
CA ASP A 120 2.20 -1.73 -5.38
C ASP A 120 1.09 -1.53 -4.31
N ASP A 121 -0.14 -1.97 -4.59
CA ASP A 121 -1.26 -1.83 -3.65
C ASP A 121 -1.09 -2.64 -2.35
N MET A 122 -0.21 -3.65 -2.34
CA MET A 122 0.01 -4.56 -1.21
C MET A 122 1.38 -4.41 -0.58
N ASN A 123 2.33 -3.77 -1.26
CA ASN A 123 3.73 -3.64 -0.86
C ASN A 123 4.23 -2.20 -1.06
N GLN A 124 4.91 -1.65 -0.06
CA GLN A 124 5.53 -0.33 -0.10
C GLN A 124 6.97 -0.42 0.42
N TYR A 125 7.92 0.16 -0.32
CA TYR A 125 9.35 0.18 0.06
C TYR A 125 9.79 1.61 0.31
N VAL A 126 10.18 1.90 1.54
CA VAL A 126 10.60 3.24 1.97
C VAL A 126 12.10 3.22 2.22
N THR A 127 12.85 3.91 1.37
CA THR A 127 14.32 3.86 1.34
C THR A 127 14.96 5.21 1.64
N ARG A 128 15.94 5.22 2.54
CA ARG A 128 16.92 6.29 2.70
C ARG A 128 18.25 5.82 2.16
N THR A 129 18.80 6.55 1.16
CA THR A 129 20.14 6.30 0.61
C THR A 129 21.12 7.33 1.21
N ILE A 130 22.17 6.86 1.88
CA ILE A 130 23.25 7.70 2.40
C ILE A 130 24.44 7.53 1.45
N VAL A 131 24.84 8.59 0.78
CA VAL A 131 25.97 8.59 -0.15
C VAL A 131 27.18 9.21 0.53
N VAL A 132 28.22 8.41 0.74
CA VAL A 132 29.47 8.85 1.40
C VAL A 132 30.51 9.16 0.34
N HIS A 133 30.99 10.43 0.32
CA HIS A 133 32.00 10.94 -0.60
C HIS A 133 33.37 11.07 0.12
N GLU A 134 34.05 9.96 0.35
CA GLU A 134 35.39 10.01 0.94
C GLU A 134 36.41 10.63 -0.03
N PRO A 135 37.36 11.45 0.47
CA PRO A 135 38.36 12.06 -0.40
C PRO A 135 39.21 11.03 -1.16
N GLY A 136 39.32 11.21 -2.46
CA GLY A 136 40.11 10.34 -3.35
C GLY A 136 39.54 8.96 -3.60
N LYS A 137 38.29 8.72 -3.24
CA LYS A 137 37.55 7.48 -3.49
C LYS A 137 36.25 7.75 -4.28
N ASP A 138 35.75 6.73 -4.96
CA ASP A 138 34.42 6.78 -5.54
C ASP A 138 33.36 6.84 -4.43
N PRO A 139 32.22 7.54 -4.67
CA PRO A 139 31.13 7.58 -3.72
C PRO A 139 30.56 6.19 -3.43
N VAL A 140 30.23 5.94 -2.16
CA VAL A 140 29.61 4.69 -1.71
C VAL A 140 28.23 4.96 -1.17
N SER A 141 27.24 4.23 -1.71
CA SER A 141 25.84 4.31 -1.25
C SER A 141 25.52 3.25 -0.21
N HIS A 142 24.79 3.66 0.82
CA HIS A 142 24.27 2.81 1.88
C HIS A 142 22.76 2.96 1.93
N ASP A 143 22.02 1.93 1.48
CA ASP A 143 20.56 1.93 1.48
C ASP A 143 20.03 1.37 2.80
N GLN A 144 19.02 2.04 3.33
CA GLN A 144 18.24 1.63 4.48
C GLN A 144 16.78 1.55 4.06
N THR A 145 16.29 0.35 3.77
CA THR A 145 14.93 0.12 3.25
C THR A 145 14.06 -0.51 4.33
N VAL A 146 12.88 0.05 4.54
CA VAL A 146 11.80 -0.57 5.29
C VAL A 146 10.74 -1.03 4.31
N HIS A 147 10.37 -2.31 4.38
CA HIS A 147 9.28 -2.89 3.62
C HIS A 147 8.00 -2.90 4.46
N PHE A 148 6.94 -2.32 3.92
CA PHE A 148 5.60 -2.35 4.50
C PHE A 148 4.70 -3.24 3.66
N THR A 149 3.80 -3.97 4.33
CA THR A 149 2.79 -4.82 3.68
C THR A 149 1.41 -4.55 4.24
N ARG A 150 0.39 -5.05 3.54
CA ARG A 150 -1.02 -5.06 3.98
C ARG A 150 -1.49 -6.45 4.40
N GLU A 151 -0.60 -7.43 4.43
CA GLU A 151 -0.91 -8.81 4.77
C GLU A 151 -1.48 -8.95 6.18
N ASP A 152 -2.68 -9.50 6.32
CA ASP A 152 -3.24 -9.84 7.63
C ASP A 152 -2.82 -11.25 8.11
N ALA A 153 -3.25 -11.63 9.30
CA ALA A 153 -2.93 -12.95 9.89
C ALA A 153 -3.48 -14.14 9.07
N ASN A 154 -4.38 -13.90 8.15
CA ASN A 154 -4.98 -14.92 7.28
C ASN A 154 -4.35 -14.94 5.87
N GLY A 155 -3.33 -14.11 5.63
CA GLY A 155 -2.68 -13.99 4.33
C GLY A 155 -3.47 -13.19 3.31
N ASN A 156 -4.33 -12.26 3.73
CA ASN A 156 -5.09 -11.39 2.85
C ASN A 156 -4.61 -9.94 2.96
N ALA A 157 -4.60 -9.22 1.85
CA ALA A 157 -4.23 -7.81 1.81
C ALA A 157 -5.42 -6.86 1.93
N GLY A 158 -6.63 -7.36 1.74
CA GLY A 158 -7.88 -6.60 1.81
C GLY A 158 -9.09 -7.47 1.53
N TYR A 159 -10.25 -6.82 1.36
CA TYR A 159 -11.54 -7.49 1.13
C TYR A 159 -12.36 -6.72 0.11
N THR A 160 -12.92 -7.41 -0.88
CA THR A 160 -13.72 -6.84 -1.96
C THR A 160 -15.20 -7.02 -1.68
N ASP A 161 -15.95 -5.93 -1.69
CA ASP A 161 -17.41 -5.94 -1.60
C ASP A 161 -18.01 -6.61 -2.87
N PRO A 162 -18.80 -7.68 -2.73
CA PRO A 162 -19.32 -8.42 -3.88
C PRO A 162 -20.39 -7.64 -4.67
N VAL A 163 -20.98 -6.61 -4.08
CA VAL A 163 -22.01 -5.77 -4.72
C VAL A 163 -21.35 -4.65 -5.52
N THR A 164 -20.49 -3.84 -4.88
CA THR A 164 -19.86 -2.67 -5.50
C THR A 164 -18.62 -3.05 -6.32
N GLY A 165 -17.92 -4.11 -5.94
CA GLY A 165 -16.63 -4.49 -6.48
C GLY A 165 -15.46 -3.65 -5.94
N GLU A 166 -15.71 -2.78 -4.96
CA GLU A 166 -14.66 -1.99 -4.31
C GLU A 166 -13.86 -2.83 -3.32
N THR A 167 -12.55 -2.62 -3.29
CA THR A 167 -11.65 -3.28 -2.34
C THR A 167 -11.32 -2.34 -1.19
N THR A 168 -11.57 -2.79 0.04
CA THR A 168 -11.06 -2.18 1.27
C THR A 168 -9.74 -2.85 1.61
N TRP A 169 -8.66 -2.08 1.55
CA TRP A 169 -7.31 -2.56 1.86
C TRP A 169 -7.05 -2.53 3.36
N ASN A 170 -6.31 -3.53 3.85
CA ASN A 170 -5.82 -3.54 5.22
C ASN A 170 -4.83 -2.37 5.46
N ALA A 171 -4.67 -1.96 6.73
CA ALA A 171 -3.68 -0.97 7.10
C ALA A 171 -2.25 -1.47 6.80
N TRP A 172 -1.34 -0.53 6.51
CA TRP A 172 0.08 -0.81 6.36
C TRP A 172 0.72 -1.19 7.70
N HIS A 173 1.62 -2.15 7.67
CA HIS A 173 2.50 -2.51 8.78
C HIS A 173 3.85 -2.97 8.24
N VAL A 174 4.89 -2.99 9.09
CA VAL A 174 6.20 -3.52 8.73
C VAL A 174 6.08 -5.01 8.37
N ALA A 175 6.69 -5.41 7.26
CA ALA A 175 6.62 -6.78 6.76
C ALA A 175 7.06 -7.78 7.83
N GLY A 176 6.19 -8.76 8.11
CA GLY A 176 6.39 -9.75 9.17
C GLY A 176 5.98 -9.31 10.58
N GLU A 177 5.60 -8.04 10.79
CA GLU A 177 5.28 -7.47 12.10
C GLU A 177 3.86 -6.88 12.09
N LEU A 178 2.84 -7.71 12.18
CA LEU A 178 1.42 -7.37 11.99
C LEU A 178 0.90 -6.17 12.83
N ASN A 179 1.50 -5.92 13.99
CA ASN A 179 1.08 -4.85 14.90
C ASN A 179 2.01 -3.64 14.88
N GLN A 180 2.98 -3.58 13.97
CA GLN A 180 3.97 -2.54 13.90
C GLN A 180 3.73 -1.65 12.67
N ALA A 181 2.99 -0.55 12.86
CA ALA A 181 2.68 0.40 11.79
C ALA A 181 3.90 1.21 11.32
N ASN A 182 4.91 1.40 12.19
CA ASN A 182 6.07 2.23 11.93
C ASN A 182 7.34 1.39 11.87
N GLY A 183 8.19 1.69 10.89
CA GLY A 183 9.55 1.16 10.78
C GLY A 183 10.58 2.18 11.24
N THR A 184 11.86 1.87 11.10
CA THR A 184 12.96 2.77 11.49
C THR A 184 14.09 2.70 10.49
N TRP A 185 14.56 3.84 10.00
CA TRP A 185 15.89 3.97 9.44
C TRP A 185 16.89 4.11 10.58
N ALA A 186 17.85 3.20 10.66
CA ALA A 186 18.81 3.18 11.76
C ALA A 186 19.79 4.36 11.71
N GLU A 187 20.36 4.76 12.85
CA GLU A 187 21.45 5.72 12.89
C GLU A 187 22.62 5.22 12.03
N PHE A 188 23.22 6.12 11.26
CA PHE A 188 24.41 5.86 10.45
C PHE A 188 25.52 6.80 10.88
N ASN A 189 26.71 6.24 11.21
CA ASN A 189 27.90 7.02 11.58
C ASN A 189 28.76 7.19 10.33
N ALA A 190 29.15 8.44 10.04
CA ALA A 190 30.08 8.74 8.96
C ALA A 190 31.45 8.11 9.24
N PRO A 191 32.11 7.49 8.25
CA PRO A 191 33.46 7.01 8.40
C PRO A 191 34.42 8.16 8.84
N THR A 192 35.34 7.86 9.77
CA THR A 192 36.36 8.82 10.14
C THR A 192 37.50 8.78 9.13
N VAL A 193 37.81 9.93 8.53
CA VAL A 193 38.90 10.07 7.55
C VAL A 193 39.97 11.00 8.16
N LYS A 194 41.18 10.52 8.32
CA LYS A 194 42.29 11.31 8.91
C LYS A 194 42.53 12.59 8.12
N GLY A 195 42.56 13.71 8.82
CA GLY A 195 42.79 15.02 8.23
C GLY A 195 41.55 15.67 7.60
N TYR A 196 40.41 15.05 7.69
CA TYR A 196 39.15 15.58 7.13
C TYR A 196 38.04 15.60 8.17
N THR A 197 37.12 16.53 8.00
CA THR A 197 35.91 16.63 8.79
C THR A 197 34.71 16.33 7.90
N ALA A 198 33.85 15.37 8.29
CA ALA A 198 32.62 15.07 7.60
C ALA A 198 31.62 16.23 7.72
N SER A 199 30.82 16.47 6.69
CA SER A 199 29.74 17.48 6.69
C SER A 199 28.73 17.23 7.82
N GLN A 200 28.55 15.97 8.20
CA GLN A 200 27.87 15.54 9.41
C GLN A 200 28.49 14.24 9.93
N ALA A 201 28.76 14.18 11.24
CA ALA A 201 29.40 13.02 11.85
C ALA A 201 28.48 11.80 11.89
N LYS A 202 27.15 12.03 11.92
CA LYS A 202 26.15 10.97 11.91
C LYS A 202 24.85 11.45 11.29
N VAL A 203 24.12 10.52 10.71
CA VAL A 203 22.72 10.65 10.31
C VAL A 203 21.88 10.00 11.41
N ALA A 204 20.97 10.74 12.02
CA ALA A 204 20.16 10.22 13.11
C ALA A 204 19.21 9.11 12.65
N ALA A 205 18.84 8.22 13.57
CA ALA A 205 17.73 7.30 13.36
C ALA A 205 16.43 8.09 13.15
N GLU A 206 15.54 7.57 12.31
CA GLU A 206 14.26 8.20 11.96
C GLU A 206 13.17 7.16 11.89
N GLU A 207 12.03 7.44 12.53
CA GLU A 207 10.82 6.62 12.40
C GLU A 207 10.14 6.92 11.08
N VAL A 208 9.71 5.87 10.37
CA VAL A 208 9.10 5.96 9.04
C VAL A 208 7.81 5.17 8.97
N THR A 209 6.91 5.61 8.10
CA THR A 209 5.64 4.95 7.75
C THR A 209 5.62 4.60 6.27
N ALA A 210 4.62 3.87 5.82
CA ALA A 210 4.44 3.55 4.41
C ALA A 210 4.26 4.80 3.52
N GLU A 211 3.86 5.95 4.08
CA GLU A 211 3.70 7.22 3.37
C GLU A 211 4.98 8.08 3.36
N THR A 212 6.00 7.70 4.12
CA THR A 212 7.29 8.40 4.16
C THR A 212 7.93 8.36 2.77
N LYS A 213 8.43 9.51 2.31
CA LYS A 213 9.11 9.60 1.01
C LYS A 213 10.55 9.10 1.10
N ASN A 214 11.02 8.48 0.02
CA ASN A 214 12.43 8.14 -0.12
C ASN A 214 13.30 9.39 0.04
N ALA A 215 14.46 9.23 0.67
CA ALA A 215 15.40 10.32 0.95
C ALA A 215 16.80 9.96 0.51
N THR A 216 17.59 10.97 0.09
CA THR A 216 19.01 10.83 -0.18
C THR A 216 19.75 11.85 0.67
N ILE A 217 20.83 11.41 1.34
CA ILE A 217 21.68 12.23 2.17
C ILE A 217 23.13 12.06 1.70
N ASP A 218 23.77 13.18 1.34
CA ASP A 218 25.18 13.20 0.97
C ASP A 218 26.02 13.56 2.18
N ILE A 219 27.06 12.75 2.46
CA ILE A 219 28.09 13.04 3.44
C ILE A 219 29.38 13.36 2.67
N THR A 220 29.81 14.61 2.75
CA THR A 220 31.03 15.11 2.13
C THR A 220 32.10 15.39 3.18
N TYR A 221 33.34 15.51 2.77
CA TYR A 221 34.48 15.73 3.65
C TYR A 221 35.24 16.99 3.22
N ALA A 222 35.56 17.84 4.21
CA ALA A 222 36.44 18.99 4.02
C ALA A 222 37.76 18.78 4.77
N PRO A 223 38.91 19.20 4.22
CA PRO A 223 40.17 19.15 4.94
C PRO A 223 40.10 19.95 6.23
N VAL A 224 40.73 19.44 7.28
CA VAL A 224 40.90 20.19 8.54
C VAL A 224 41.65 21.48 8.26
N ALA A 225 41.19 22.60 8.81
CA ALA A 225 41.80 23.91 8.62
C ALA A 225 43.18 23.98 9.31
N PRO A 226 44.21 24.54 8.66
CA PRO A 226 45.50 24.74 9.27
C PRO A 226 45.47 25.89 10.30
N THR A 227 46.18 25.74 11.39
CA THR A 227 46.34 26.78 12.41
C THR A 227 47.79 27.30 12.39
N GLY A 228 47.93 28.60 12.21
CA GLY A 228 49.27 29.24 12.23
C GLY A 228 49.86 29.33 13.62
N GLN A 229 51.18 29.29 13.67
CA GLN A 229 51.95 29.59 14.88
C GLN A 229 53.19 30.44 14.53
N ASN A 230 53.71 31.20 15.51
CA ASN A 230 54.95 31.97 15.36
C ASN A 230 56.16 31.05 15.27
N VAL A 231 57.09 31.44 14.44
CA VAL A 231 58.35 30.71 14.22
C VAL A 231 59.50 31.57 14.72
N THR A 232 60.44 30.99 15.47
CA THR A 232 61.65 31.69 15.90
C THR A 232 62.89 31.11 15.16
N THR A 233 63.70 31.96 14.61
CA THR A 233 64.93 31.56 13.89
C THR A 233 66.07 32.49 14.23
N LYS A 234 67.24 32.20 13.66
CA LYS A 234 68.46 33.03 13.81
C LYS A 234 68.67 33.88 12.55
N VAL A 235 69.43 34.98 12.70
CA VAL A 235 69.87 35.76 11.57
C VAL A 235 70.55 34.90 10.51
N GLY A 236 70.11 34.98 9.26
CA GLY A 236 70.62 34.19 8.14
C GLY A 236 70.08 32.78 7.99
N GLU A 237 69.24 32.28 8.91
CA GLU A 237 68.66 30.94 8.87
C GLU A 237 67.15 31.04 8.46
N THR A 238 66.83 30.65 7.21
CA THR A 238 65.45 30.60 6.78
C THR A 238 64.76 29.35 7.34
N PRO A 239 63.70 29.49 8.17
CA PRO A 239 62.98 28.35 8.73
C PRO A 239 62.16 27.63 7.65
N ASP A 240 61.92 26.34 7.84
CA ASP A 240 60.98 25.61 7.01
C ASP A 240 59.55 26.12 7.22
N ALA A 241 58.77 26.23 6.12
CA ALA A 241 57.41 26.81 6.17
C ALA A 241 56.46 25.97 7.06
N ASP A 242 56.66 24.67 7.15
CA ASP A 242 55.83 23.77 7.97
C ASP A 242 55.91 24.06 9.47
N GLN A 243 57.00 24.73 9.94
CA GLN A 243 57.16 25.16 11.34
C GLN A 243 56.13 26.22 11.70
N GLY A 244 55.61 26.98 10.72
CA GLY A 244 54.56 27.97 10.93
C GLY A 244 53.13 27.38 11.10
N ILE A 245 52.98 26.04 11.10
CA ILE A 245 51.68 25.39 11.24
C ILE A 245 51.65 24.54 12.51
N ALA A 246 50.77 24.92 13.46
CA ALA A 246 50.69 24.28 14.78
C ALA A 246 50.10 22.87 14.74
N ASN A 247 49.10 22.64 13.88
CA ASN A 247 48.31 21.41 13.84
C ASN A 247 48.66 20.51 12.64
N LYS A 248 49.90 20.46 12.21
CA LYS A 248 50.35 19.62 11.07
C LYS A 248 49.88 18.15 11.15
N GLY A 249 49.88 17.58 12.36
CA GLY A 249 49.49 16.20 12.60
C GLY A 249 48.00 15.90 12.35
N ASP A 250 47.19 16.94 12.38
CA ASP A 250 45.72 16.84 12.17
C ASP A 250 45.32 17.09 10.73
N LEU A 251 46.27 17.47 9.85
CA LEU A 251 46.02 17.73 8.44
C LEU A 251 46.08 16.45 7.60
N PRO A 252 45.49 16.43 6.39
CA PRO A 252 45.54 15.28 5.50
C PRO A 252 46.98 14.84 5.19
N ASP A 253 47.20 13.54 5.14
CA ASP A 253 48.53 13.00 4.75
C ASP A 253 48.89 13.45 3.33
N GLY A 254 50.11 13.89 3.11
CA GLY A 254 50.58 14.44 1.84
C GLY A 254 50.34 15.95 1.68
N THR A 255 49.86 16.66 2.71
CA THR A 255 49.81 18.12 2.76
C THR A 255 51.24 18.70 2.62
N LYS A 256 51.38 19.72 1.75
CA LYS A 256 52.65 20.42 1.48
C LYS A 256 52.61 21.83 2.02
N TYR A 257 53.77 22.34 2.39
CA TYR A 257 53.95 23.67 2.98
C TYR A 257 55.01 24.45 2.21
N SER A 258 54.75 25.71 1.93
CA SER A 258 55.73 26.62 1.32
C SER A 258 55.48 28.04 1.80
N TRP A 259 56.53 28.82 1.85
CA TRP A 259 56.37 30.27 2.05
C TRP A 259 55.75 30.91 0.81
N LYS A 260 54.75 31.79 0.96
CA LYS A 260 54.23 32.62 -0.11
C LYS A 260 55.29 33.54 -0.69
N THR A 261 56.07 34.14 0.24
CA THR A 261 57.31 34.87 -0.01
C THR A 261 58.28 34.45 1.11
N THR A 262 59.49 34.06 0.76
CA THR A 262 60.51 33.69 1.75
C THR A 262 60.72 34.87 2.74
N PRO A 263 60.61 34.64 4.06
CA PRO A 263 60.79 35.70 5.03
C PRO A 263 62.21 36.23 5.01
N ASP A 264 62.34 37.57 5.17
CA ASP A 264 63.65 38.19 5.26
C ASP A 264 64.24 37.98 6.66
N VAL A 265 65.26 37.12 6.72
CA VAL A 265 65.98 36.76 7.97
C VAL A 265 67.34 37.45 8.09
N SER A 266 67.59 38.46 7.29
CA SER A 266 68.92 39.17 7.32
C SER A 266 69.11 40.09 8.52
N THR A 267 68.02 40.47 9.22
CA THR A 267 68.03 41.36 10.40
C THR A 267 67.13 40.84 11.50
N GLU A 268 67.44 41.07 12.75
CA GLU A 268 66.64 40.74 13.93
C GLU A 268 65.26 41.47 13.86
N GLY A 269 64.31 40.88 14.54
CA GLY A 269 62.96 41.44 14.72
C GLY A 269 61.84 40.57 14.18
N GLU A 270 60.61 41.03 14.37
CA GLU A 270 59.40 40.34 13.90
C GLU A 270 59.18 40.60 12.40
N LYS A 271 58.98 39.53 11.64
CA LYS A 271 58.71 39.59 10.20
C LYS A 271 57.37 38.92 9.94
N PRO A 272 56.34 39.68 9.47
CA PRO A 272 55.09 39.04 9.00
C PRO A 272 55.39 38.17 7.79
N ALA A 273 54.86 36.94 7.78
CA ALA A 273 55.02 36.00 6.70
C ALA A 273 53.71 35.23 6.47
N THR A 274 53.61 34.53 5.36
CA THR A 274 52.44 33.70 5.00
C THR A 274 52.89 32.33 4.55
N VAL A 275 52.35 31.31 5.17
CA VAL A 275 52.52 29.93 4.74
C VAL A 275 51.39 29.56 3.77
N ILE A 276 51.75 29.00 2.62
CA ILE A 276 50.80 28.35 1.71
C ILE A 276 50.75 26.87 2.10
N VAL A 277 49.57 26.43 2.55
CA VAL A 277 49.26 25.02 2.82
C VAL A 277 48.57 24.46 1.60
N THR A 278 49.16 23.45 0.97
CA THR A 278 48.56 22.76 -0.22
C THR A 278 48.13 21.37 0.19
N TYR A 279 46.81 21.13 0.11
CA TYR A 279 46.23 19.82 0.40
C TYR A 279 46.45 18.82 -0.74
N PRO A 280 46.33 17.49 -0.52
CA PRO A 280 46.57 16.46 -1.54
C PRO A 280 45.73 16.65 -2.82
N GLY A 281 44.51 17.21 -2.70
CA GLY A 281 43.61 17.54 -3.84
C GLY A 281 44.01 18.79 -4.62
N GLY A 282 45.14 19.46 -4.24
CA GLY A 282 45.64 20.65 -4.92
C GLY A 282 45.06 21.98 -4.45
N SER A 283 44.04 21.97 -3.59
CA SER A 283 43.49 23.20 -2.97
C SER A 283 44.48 23.79 -2.00
N THR A 284 44.50 25.12 -1.89
CA THR A 284 45.48 25.87 -1.05
C THR A 284 44.78 26.77 -0.05
N VAL A 285 45.43 26.94 1.11
CA VAL A 285 45.02 27.92 2.13
C VAL A 285 46.24 28.76 2.53
N GLU A 286 46.07 30.06 2.62
CA GLU A 286 47.08 30.99 3.12
C GLU A 286 46.96 31.17 4.62
N VAL A 287 48.01 30.96 5.35
CA VAL A 287 48.04 31.06 6.81
C VAL A 287 49.06 32.16 7.21
N PRO A 288 48.58 33.30 7.73
CA PRO A 288 49.49 34.33 8.23
C PRO A 288 50.16 33.90 9.51
N VAL A 289 51.46 34.14 9.60
CA VAL A 289 52.32 33.83 10.76
C VAL A 289 53.33 34.93 11.00
N THR A 290 53.99 34.93 12.13
CA THR A 290 55.12 35.81 12.42
C THR A 290 56.41 34.99 12.56
N VAL A 291 57.46 35.42 11.85
CA VAL A 291 58.81 34.88 12.01
C VAL A 291 59.61 35.89 12.87
N THR A 292 60.06 35.47 14.04
CA THR A 292 60.91 36.22 14.94
C THR A 292 62.38 35.83 14.71
N VAL A 293 63.18 36.74 14.20
CA VAL A 293 64.58 36.54 13.88
C VAL A 293 65.42 37.07 15.01
#